data_64a8238d1e29e83d52e0ac72616065ca
#
_entry.id   64a8238d1e29e83d52e0ac72616065ca
#
_cell.length_a   1.000
_cell.length_b   1.000
_cell.length_c   1.000
_cell.angle_alpha   90.00
_cell.angle_beta   90.00
_cell.angle_gamma   90.00
#
_symmetry.space_group_name_H-M   'P 1'
#
loop_
_entity.id
_entity.type
_entity.pdbx_description
1 polymer ?
#
loop_
_entity_poly.entity_id
_entity_poly.type
_entity_poly.pdbx_seq_one_letter_code
_entity_poly.pdbx_strand_id
1 'polypeptide(L)'
;KLNDLAIPESAVIESGVALLYSYEQEYAFKVQEMAEGFTYRRQAEALHAAYRAYGVNIDVIEQSADISKYKIVVVPTHFVTDESLVSRLETFVRGGGIAIITNRSGVKDRCNACLMQELPGPFARLCGVAVAEYDAIGGGNVALLGENGKRYTASCWCDVLSLRGARAYARYTSEYYAGEPAA
;
A
#
# COMPACT_ATOMS: atom_id res chain seq x y z
N LYS A 1 -13.68 28.14 -23.08
CA LYS A 1 -13.83 28.44 -21.63
C LYS A 1 -12.56 28.09 -20.84
N LEU A 2 -11.76 27.09 -21.24
CA LEU A 2 -10.42 26.88 -20.64
C LEU A 2 -9.38 27.91 -21.11
N ASN A 3 -9.55 28.46 -22.32
CA ASN A 3 -8.68 29.50 -22.88
C ASN A 3 -8.82 30.87 -22.19
N ASP A 4 -9.89 31.06 -21.38
CA ASP A 4 -10.11 32.27 -20.61
C ASP A 4 -9.35 32.28 -19.27
N LEU A 5 -8.79 31.13 -18.87
CA LEU A 5 -7.90 30.99 -17.74
C LEU A 5 -6.47 31.23 -18.26
N ALA A 6 -5.87 32.35 -17.90
CA ALA A 6 -4.48 32.68 -18.23
C ALA A 6 -3.52 31.76 -17.43
N ILE A 7 -3.58 30.44 -17.70
CA ILE A 7 -2.67 29.47 -17.11
C ILE A 7 -1.35 29.52 -17.89
N PRO A 8 -0.22 29.89 -17.26
CA PRO A 8 1.07 29.89 -17.93
C PRO A 8 1.39 28.48 -18.48
N GLU A 9 2.03 28.39 -19.64
CA GLU A 9 2.52 27.12 -20.21
C GLU A 9 3.50 26.39 -19.26
N SER A 10 4.17 27.17 -18.38
CA SER A 10 5.08 26.66 -17.36
C SER A 10 4.40 26.25 -16.06
N ALA A 11 3.06 26.32 -15.97
CA ALA A 11 2.35 25.94 -14.75
C ALA A 11 2.48 24.43 -14.51
N VAL A 12 3.04 24.08 -13.36
CA VAL A 12 3.19 22.71 -12.90
C VAL A 12 2.30 22.49 -11.67
N ILE A 13 1.52 21.43 -11.70
CA ILE A 13 0.80 20.99 -10.51
C ILE A 13 1.80 20.23 -9.63
N GLU A 14 2.16 20.82 -8.49
CA GLU A 14 3.03 20.14 -7.54
C GLU A 14 2.24 19.08 -6.77
N SER A 15 2.84 17.90 -6.65
CA SER A 15 2.37 16.81 -5.81
C SER A 15 3.46 16.39 -4.83
N GLY A 16 3.13 16.35 -3.55
CA GLY A 16 4.01 15.80 -2.52
C GLY A 16 3.82 14.30 -2.30
N VAL A 17 2.87 13.69 -3.01
CA VAL A 17 2.50 12.27 -2.86
C VAL A 17 2.62 11.56 -4.20
N ALA A 18 3.25 10.39 -4.19
CA ALA A 18 3.28 9.47 -5.32
C ALA A 18 2.57 8.16 -4.97
N LEU A 19 1.85 7.61 -5.92
CA LEU A 19 1.32 6.26 -5.88
C LEU A 19 2.02 5.44 -6.96
N LEU A 20 2.70 4.38 -6.56
CA LEU A 20 3.36 3.48 -7.50
C LEU A 20 2.30 2.62 -8.20
N TYR A 21 2.37 2.56 -9.53
CA TYR A 21 1.51 1.70 -10.33
C TYR A 21 2.32 0.89 -11.33
N SER A 22 1.98 -0.36 -11.50
CA SER A 22 2.63 -1.25 -12.46
C SER A 22 1.63 -2.24 -13.06
N TYR A 23 1.63 -2.35 -14.38
CA TYR A 23 0.86 -3.38 -15.08
C TYR A 23 1.34 -4.80 -14.76
N GLU A 24 2.62 -4.97 -14.41
CA GLU A 24 3.16 -6.26 -13.96
C GLU A 24 2.42 -6.74 -12.70
N GLN A 25 2.19 -5.84 -11.74
CA GLN A 25 1.40 -6.13 -10.54
C GLN A 25 -0.03 -6.51 -10.89
N GLU A 26 -0.65 -5.76 -11.79
CA GLU A 26 -2.02 -6.01 -12.22
C GLU A 26 -2.16 -7.38 -12.89
N TYR A 27 -1.22 -7.75 -13.77
CA TYR A 27 -1.24 -9.06 -14.44
C TYR A 27 -0.96 -10.20 -13.47
N ALA A 28 0.05 -10.07 -12.60
CA ALA A 28 0.37 -11.09 -11.60
C ALA A 28 -0.82 -11.36 -10.66
N PHE A 29 -1.53 -10.31 -10.28
CA PHE A 29 -2.71 -10.43 -9.43
C PHE A 29 -3.90 -11.11 -10.14
N LYS A 30 -4.08 -10.87 -11.45
CA LYS A 30 -5.12 -11.50 -12.26
C LYS A 30 -4.92 -13.00 -12.47
N VAL A 31 -3.67 -13.49 -12.43
CA VAL A 31 -3.37 -14.92 -12.56
C VAL A 31 -3.95 -15.73 -11.39
N GLN A 32 -4.04 -15.12 -10.22
CA GLN A 32 -4.55 -15.78 -9.02
C GLN A 32 -5.43 -14.79 -8.25
N GLU A 33 -6.73 -14.81 -8.50
CA GLU A 33 -7.70 -14.06 -7.72
C GLU A 33 -7.75 -14.62 -6.29
N MET A 34 -7.47 -13.77 -5.29
CA MET A 34 -7.33 -14.20 -3.89
C MET A 34 -8.61 -14.04 -3.09
N ALA A 35 -9.46 -13.06 -3.46
CA ALA A 35 -10.76 -12.83 -2.89
C ALA A 35 -11.63 -12.08 -3.92
N GLU A 36 -12.93 -12.30 -3.89
CA GLU A 36 -13.88 -11.62 -4.79
C GLU A 36 -13.77 -10.10 -4.64
N GLY A 37 -13.57 -9.43 -5.77
CA GLY A 37 -13.46 -7.98 -5.83
C GLY A 37 -12.13 -7.40 -5.33
N PHE A 38 -11.20 -8.20 -4.83
CA PHE A 38 -9.87 -7.78 -4.43
C PHE A 38 -8.92 -7.77 -5.64
N THR A 39 -8.77 -6.62 -6.26
CA THR A 39 -7.87 -6.44 -7.43
C THR A 39 -6.86 -5.34 -7.18
N TYR A 40 -5.68 -5.47 -7.79
CA TYR A 40 -4.62 -4.46 -7.70
C TYR A 40 -5.13 -3.06 -8.12
N ARG A 41 -5.84 -2.99 -9.24
CA ARG A 41 -6.41 -1.73 -9.76
C ARG A 41 -7.35 -1.08 -8.75
N ARG A 42 -8.31 -1.83 -8.18
CA ARG A 42 -9.24 -1.29 -7.17
C ARG A 42 -8.54 -0.77 -5.92
N GLN A 43 -7.47 -1.45 -5.47
CA GLN A 43 -6.67 -0.96 -4.35
C GLN A 43 -5.98 0.37 -4.69
N ALA A 44 -5.34 0.46 -5.85
CA ALA A 44 -4.69 1.70 -6.29
C ALA A 44 -5.71 2.84 -6.46
N GLU A 45 -6.86 2.59 -7.08
CA GLU A 45 -7.93 3.56 -7.27
C GLU A 45 -8.52 4.05 -5.93
N ALA A 46 -8.74 3.14 -4.98
CA ALA A 46 -9.25 3.49 -3.65
C ALA A 46 -8.27 4.38 -2.88
N LEU A 47 -6.98 4.05 -2.89
CA LEU A 47 -5.94 4.87 -2.28
C LEU A 47 -5.84 6.24 -2.94
N HIS A 48 -5.83 6.29 -4.27
CA HIS A 48 -5.83 7.56 -5.02
C HIS A 48 -7.05 8.41 -4.66
N ALA A 49 -8.26 7.81 -4.66
CA ALA A 49 -9.50 8.50 -4.31
C ALA A 49 -9.48 9.04 -2.87
N ALA A 50 -8.91 8.30 -1.93
CA ALA A 50 -8.78 8.73 -0.54
C ALA A 50 -7.96 10.03 -0.41
N TYR A 51 -6.80 10.13 -1.07
CA TYR A 51 -6.01 11.36 -1.09
C TYR A 51 -6.76 12.52 -1.75
N ARG A 52 -7.42 12.25 -2.88
CA ARG A 52 -8.21 13.27 -3.60
C ARG A 52 -9.38 13.79 -2.77
N ALA A 53 -10.03 12.94 -1.97
CA ALA A 53 -11.10 13.33 -1.06
C ALA A 53 -10.65 14.35 0.00
N TYR A 54 -9.37 14.32 0.40
CA TYR A 54 -8.76 15.30 1.30
C TYR A 54 -8.15 16.52 0.58
N GLY A 55 -8.36 16.64 -0.74
CA GLY A 55 -7.80 17.74 -1.53
C GLY A 55 -6.30 17.64 -1.78
N VAL A 56 -5.70 16.49 -1.55
CA VAL A 56 -4.27 16.25 -1.76
C VAL A 56 -4.02 15.82 -3.19
N ASN A 57 -3.07 16.47 -3.87
CA ASN A 57 -2.59 16.02 -5.16
C ASN A 57 -1.74 14.76 -4.98
N ILE A 58 -1.96 13.79 -5.86
CA ILE A 58 -1.24 12.52 -5.89
C ILE A 58 -0.89 12.16 -7.33
N ASP A 59 0.39 11.96 -7.59
CA ASP A 59 0.88 11.51 -8.89
C ASP A 59 0.82 9.99 -8.94
N VAL A 60 0.35 9.45 -10.05
CA VAL A 60 0.49 8.01 -10.35
C VAL A 60 1.75 7.84 -11.19
N ILE A 61 2.72 7.12 -10.66
CA ILE A 61 4.03 6.96 -11.30
C ILE A 61 4.38 5.47 -11.43
N GLU A 62 5.22 5.18 -12.39
CA GLU A 62 5.79 3.84 -12.59
C GLU A 62 6.75 3.49 -11.45
N GLN A 63 6.84 2.20 -11.10
CA GLN A 63 7.62 1.73 -9.94
C GLN A 63 9.12 2.04 -10.02
N SER A 64 9.69 2.23 -11.22
CA SER A 64 11.10 2.59 -11.40
C SER A 64 11.35 4.11 -11.40
N ALA A 65 10.30 4.94 -11.44
CA ALA A 65 10.42 6.38 -11.48
C ALA A 65 11.16 6.95 -10.25
N ASP A 66 11.76 8.12 -10.41
CA ASP A 66 12.40 8.84 -9.29
C ASP A 66 11.36 9.29 -8.27
N ILE A 67 11.54 8.84 -7.03
CA ILE A 67 10.67 9.15 -5.89
C ILE A 67 11.23 10.26 -4.98
N SER A 68 12.42 10.77 -5.25
CA SER A 68 13.16 11.67 -4.34
C SER A 68 12.45 13.00 -4.08
N LYS A 69 11.66 13.48 -5.04
CA LYS A 69 10.92 14.75 -4.93
C LYS A 69 9.67 14.68 -4.06
N TYR A 70 9.19 13.47 -3.74
CA TYR A 70 7.96 13.30 -2.96
C TYR A 70 8.22 13.27 -1.47
N LYS A 71 7.19 13.50 -0.68
CA LYS A 71 7.18 13.36 0.78
C LYS A 71 6.59 12.02 1.20
N ILE A 72 5.63 11.54 0.43
CA ILE A 72 4.93 10.28 0.69
C ILE A 72 4.94 9.44 -0.58
N VAL A 73 5.27 8.17 -0.44
CA VAL A 73 5.18 7.16 -1.51
C VAL A 73 4.24 6.06 -1.06
N VAL A 74 3.17 5.88 -1.82
CA VAL A 74 2.17 4.84 -1.59
C VAL A 74 2.47 3.65 -2.49
N VAL A 75 2.57 2.47 -1.89
CA VAL A 75 2.92 1.20 -2.55
C VAL A 75 1.72 0.25 -2.41
N PRO A 76 0.74 0.31 -3.33
CA PRO A 76 -0.48 -0.47 -3.22
C PRO A 76 -0.19 -1.94 -3.59
N THR A 77 -0.46 -2.86 -2.67
CA THR A 77 -0.48 -4.32 -2.94
C THR A 77 0.63 -4.76 -3.91
N HIS A 78 1.88 -4.44 -3.55
CA HIS A 78 3.04 -4.68 -4.40
C HIS A 78 3.44 -6.16 -4.36
N PHE A 79 2.65 -6.99 -5.02
CA PHE A 79 2.61 -8.43 -4.93
C PHE A 79 3.88 -9.10 -5.43
N VAL A 80 4.32 -8.71 -6.63
CA VAL A 80 5.63 -9.08 -7.19
C VAL A 80 6.65 -8.03 -6.81
N THR A 81 7.69 -8.42 -6.14
CA THR A 81 8.70 -7.47 -5.66
C THR A 81 10.12 -7.93 -5.93
N ASP A 82 11.03 -6.98 -5.92
CA ASP A 82 12.46 -7.19 -5.94
C ASP A 82 13.17 -6.32 -4.90
N GLU A 83 14.40 -6.66 -4.60
CA GLU A 83 15.22 -5.94 -3.63
C GLU A 83 15.54 -4.49 -4.04
N SER A 84 15.49 -4.19 -5.34
CA SER A 84 15.84 -2.85 -5.84
C SER A 84 14.82 -1.80 -5.39
N LEU A 85 13.54 -2.09 -5.47
CA LEU A 85 12.48 -1.20 -4.97
C LEU A 85 12.59 -1.04 -3.45
N VAL A 86 12.79 -2.14 -2.72
CA VAL A 86 12.92 -2.09 -1.25
C VAL A 86 14.10 -1.20 -0.83
N SER A 87 15.26 -1.37 -1.46
CA SER A 87 16.46 -0.55 -1.18
C SER A 87 16.23 0.94 -1.47
N ARG A 88 15.50 1.26 -2.54
CA ARG A 88 15.11 2.65 -2.85
C ARG A 88 14.18 3.24 -1.81
N LEU A 89 13.16 2.48 -1.39
CA LEU A 89 12.22 2.88 -0.34
C LEU A 89 12.94 3.05 1.01
N GLU A 90 13.89 2.16 1.37
CA GLU A 90 14.71 2.33 2.56
C GLU A 90 15.52 3.63 2.53
N THR A 91 16.14 3.94 1.38
CA THR A 91 16.89 5.19 1.20
C THR A 91 15.97 6.40 1.34
N PHE A 92 14.80 6.34 0.71
CA PHE A 92 13.78 7.39 0.79
C PHE A 92 13.30 7.64 2.22
N VAL A 93 12.99 6.57 2.97
CA VAL A 93 12.53 6.68 4.37
C VAL A 93 13.65 7.19 5.29
N ARG A 94 14.91 6.72 5.11
CA ARG A 94 16.06 7.27 5.84
C ARG A 94 16.31 8.76 5.56
N GLY A 95 15.93 9.22 4.37
CA GLY A 95 15.96 10.64 3.98
C GLY A 95 14.80 11.47 4.56
N GLY A 96 13.91 10.86 5.38
CA GLY A 96 12.77 11.53 6.00
C GLY A 96 11.45 11.42 5.23
N GLY A 97 11.40 10.65 4.15
CA GLY A 97 10.17 10.32 3.42
C GLY A 97 9.29 9.31 4.17
N ILE A 98 8.04 9.23 3.79
CA ILE A 98 7.06 8.27 4.33
C ILE A 98 6.68 7.27 3.24
N ALA A 99 6.90 5.98 3.47
CA ALA A 99 6.42 4.91 2.61
C ALA A 99 5.17 4.27 3.24
N ILE A 100 4.08 4.18 2.48
CA ILE A 100 2.85 3.49 2.87
C ILE A 100 2.76 2.21 2.04
N ILE A 101 3.00 1.08 2.67
CA ILE A 101 2.98 -0.24 2.03
C ILE A 101 1.70 -0.94 2.48
N THR A 102 0.92 -1.43 1.53
CA THR A 102 -0.35 -2.06 1.86
C THR A 102 -0.26 -3.59 1.86
N ASN A 103 -1.32 -4.24 2.27
CA ASN A 103 -1.46 -5.68 2.34
C ASN A 103 -1.05 -6.39 1.04
N ARG A 104 -0.67 -7.66 1.14
CA ARG A 104 -0.22 -8.50 0.02
C ARG A 104 0.99 -7.98 -0.75
N SER A 105 1.78 -7.09 -0.17
CA SER A 105 3.08 -6.69 -0.74
C SER A 105 4.15 -7.74 -0.41
N GLY A 106 5.11 -7.96 -1.32
CA GLY A 106 6.27 -8.82 -1.09
C GLY A 106 5.97 -10.32 -1.05
N VAL A 107 5.00 -10.79 -1.83
CA VAL A 107 4.57 -12.20 -1.82
C VAL A 107 5.32 -13.05 -2.84
N LYS A 108 5.62 -12.49 -4.01
CA LYS A 108 6.20 -13.21 -5.15
C LYS A 108 7.42 -12.50 -5.71
N ASP A 109 8.26 -13.29 -6.37
CA ASP A 109 9.37 -12.78 -7.17
C ASP A 109 8.95 -12.43 -8.61
N ARG A 110 9.89 -11.94 -9.41
CA ARG A 110 9.66 -11.56 -10.83
C ARG A 110 9.26 -12.73 -11.74
N CYS A 111 9.50 -13.97 -11.31
CA CYS A 111 9.05 -15.17 -12.01
C CYS A 111 7.64 -15.61 -11.57
N ASN A 112 6.97 -14.79 -10.74
CA ASN A 112 5.68 -15.10 -10.13
C ASN A 112 5.71 -16.33 -9.22
N ALA A 113 6.91 -16.72 -8.72
CA ALA A 113 7.08 -17.76 -7.71
C ALA A 113 6.94 -17.16 -6.31
N CYS A 114 6.32 -17.91 -5.40
CA CYS A 114 6.19 -17.45 -4.01
C CYS A 114 7.55 -17.34 -3.34
N LEU A 115 7.78 -16.24 -2.65
CA LEU A 115 8.97 -16.07 -1.84
C LEU A 115 8.91 -17.02 -0.63
N MET A 116 9.98 -17.80 -0.42
CA MET A 116 10.09 -18.75 0.70
C MET A 116 10.65 -18.07 1.94
N GLN A 117 10.04 -16.95 2.32
CA GLN A 117 10.40 -16.17 3.50
C GLN A 117 9.14 -15.61 4.18
N GLU A 118 9.29 -15.19 5.44
CA GLU A 118 8.20 -14.59 6.21
C GLU A 118 7.66 -13.34 5.52
N LEU A 119 6.34 -13.25 5.35
CA LEU A 119 5.71 -12.06 4.75
C LEU A 119 5.81 -10.85 5.67
N PRO A 120 5.88 -9.64 5.15
CA PRO A 120 5.78 -9.23 3.76
C PRO A 120 7.11 -9.32 2.96
N GLY A 121 7.83 -10.41 3.08
CA GLY A 121 9.03 -10.69 2.30
C GLY A 121 10.12 -9.62 2.50
N PRO A 122 10.71 -9.08 1.41
CA PRO A 122 11.77 -8.08 1.51
C PRO A 122 11.35 -6.78 2.24
N PHE A 123 10.04 -6.48 2.35
CA PHE A 123 9.54 -5.32 3.08
C PHE A 123 9.52 -5.51 4.59
N ALA A 124 9.64 -6.74 5.12
CA ALA A 124 9.50 -7.03 6.55
C ALA A 124 10.40 -6.14 7.43
N ARG A 125 11.67 -5.96 7.04
CA ARG A 125 12.62 -5.13 7.77
C ARG A 125 12.26 -3.65 7.71
N LEU A 126 11.84 -3.15 6.54
CA LEU A 126 11.45 -1.75 6.36
C LEU A 126 10.20 -1.40 7.16
N CYS A 127 9.21 -2.29 7.18
CA CYS A 127 7.96 -2.09 7.90
C CYS A 127 8.07 -2.41 9.40
N GLY A 128 9.05 -3.20 9.82
CA GLY A 128 9.19 -3.65 11.20
C GLY A 128 8.06 -4.58 11.64
N VAL A 129 7.49 -5.34 10.70
CA VAL A 129 6.39 -6.30 10.95
C VAL A 129 6.62 -7.61 10.21
N ALA A 130 5.93 -8.64 10.68
CA ALA A 130 5.69 -9.87 9.93
C ALA A 130 4.18 -10.09 9.79
N VAL A 131 3.74 -10.72 8.71
CA VAL A 131 2.35 -11.17 8.56
C VAL A 131 2.26 -12.56 9.18
N ALA A 132 1.63 -12.63 10.36
CA ALA A 132 1.43 -13.88 11.10
C ALA A 132 0.36 -14.74 10.43
N GLU A 133 -0.69 -14.10 9.94
CA GLU A 133 -1.82 -14.73 9.28
C GLU A 133 -2.49 -13.76 8.34
N TYR A 134 -3.33 -14.26 7.44
CA TYR A 134 -4.17 -13.43 6.58
C TYR A 134 -5.57 -14.03 6.45
N ASP A 135 -6.56 -13.16 6.26
CA ASP A 135 -7.95 -13.54 6.11
C ASP A 135 -8.55 -12.91 4.85
N ALA A 136 -9.10 -13.77 3.98
CA ALA A 136 -9.84 -13.38 2.79
C ALA A 136 -11.33 -13.25 3.14
N ILE A 137 -11.77 -12.05 3.49
CA ILE A 137 -13.10 -11.78 4.11
C ILE A 137 -14.26 -12.07 3.16
N GLY A 138 -14.05 -12.11 1.84
CA GLY A 138 -15.04 -12.53 0.86
C GLY A 138 -16.35 -11.72 0.89
N GLY A 139 -16.28 -10.40 0.99
CA GLY A 139 -17.45 -9.52 1.05
C GLY A 139 -18.01 -9.27 2.45
N GLY A 140 -17.38 -9.83 3.49
CA GLY A 140 -17.61 -9.48 4.89
C GLY A 140 -17.02 -8.12 5.26
N ASN A 141 -17.19 -7.74 6.52
CA ASN A 141 -16.63 -6.53 7.09
C ASN A 141 -15.98 -6.87 8.44
N VAL A 142 -14.71 -6.51 8.59
CA VAL A 142 -13.97 -6.67 9.85
C VAL A 142 -13.73 -5.30 10.46
N ALA A 143 -14.10 -5.15 11.72
CA ALA A 143 -14.01 -3.90 12.43
C ALA A 143 -12.60 -3.69 13.02
N LEU A 144 -12.12 -2.45 12.91
CA LEU A 144 -10.85 -2.01 13.46
C LEU A 144 -11.03 -0.77 14.33
N LEU A 145 -10.17 -0.63 15.33
CA LEU A 145 -10.05 0.56 16.16
C LEU A 145 -8.65 1.16 15.97
N GLY A 146 -8.60 2.40 15.49
CA GLY A 146 -7.36 3.15 15.41
C GLY A 146 -6.94 3.73 16.76
N GLU A 147 -5.65 4.00 16.95
CA GLU A 147 -5.13 4.71 18.14
C GLU A 147 -5.75 6.09 18.34
N ASN A 148 -6.24 6.71 17.27
CA ASN A 148 -6.99 7.97 17.32
C ASN A 148 -8.43 7.82 17.83
N GLY A 149 -8.83 6.62 18.29
CA GLY A 149 -10.17 6.29 18.77
C GLY A 149 -11.23 6.15 17.66
N LYS A 150 -10.87 6.30 16.39
CA LYS A 150 -11.80 6.14 15.26
C LYS A 150 -11.96 4.67 14.92
N ARG A 151 -13.19 4.32 14.54
CA ARG A 151 -13.51 2.99 14.02
C ARG A 151 -13.36 2.97 12.50
N TYR A 152 -12.80 1.89 12.01
CA TYR A 152 -12.61 1.62 10.59
C TYR A 152 -13.18 0.23 10.27
N THR A 153 -13.32 -0.04 8.99
CA THR A 153 -13.79 -1.34 8.50
C THR A 153 -12.89 -1.80 7.37
N ALA A 154 -12.37 -3.01 7.49
CA ALA A 154 -11.72 -3.70 6.38
C ALA A 154 -12.77 -4.54 5.64
N SER A 155 -12.64 -4.58 4.30
CA SER A 155 -13.40 -5.44 3.42
C SER A 155 -12.44 -6.13 2.45
N CYS A 156 -12.74 -7.30 2.00
CA CYS A 156 -11.97 -8.14 1.10
C CYS A 156 -10.77 -8.86 1.73
N TRP A 157 -9.87 -8.16 2.44
CA TRP A 157 -8.62 -8.76 2.90
C TRP A 157 -8.12 -8.14 4.21
N CYS A 158 -7.65 -8.99 5.14
CA CYS A 158 -6.96 -8.60 6.36
C CYS A 158 -5.61 -9.30 6.45
N ASP A 159 -4.54 -8.57 6.75
CA ASP A 159 -3.28 -9.12 7.22
C ASP A 159 -3.23 -8.96 8.74
N VAL A 160 -3.02 -10.05 9.48
CA VAL A 160 -2.81 -10.04 10.93
C VAL A 160 -1.31 -9.89 11.18
N LEU A 161 -0.92 -8.78 11.80
CA LEU A 161 0.48 -8.41 11.91
C LEU A 161 1.10 -8.84 13.24
N SER A 162 2.33 -9.34 13.17
CA SER A 162 3.24 -9.52 14.30
C SER A 162 4.26 -8.39 14.29
N LEU A 163 4.33 -7.60 15.36
CA LEU A 163 5.24 -6.45 15.44
C LEU A 163 6.69 -6.91 15.64
N ARG A 164 7.60 -6.37 14.83
CA ARG A 164 9.06 -6.61 14.87
C ARG A 164 9.80 -5.28 15.07
N GLY A 165 9.36 -4.51 16.05
CA GLY A 165 9.87 -3.18 16.33
C GLY A 165 8.98 -2.03 15.83
N ALA A 166 7.94 -2.31 15.10
CA ALA A 166 6.93 -1.34 14.70
C ALA A 166 5.93 -1.06 15.84
N ARG A 167 5.15 0.01 15.67
CA ARG A 167 4.03 0.36 16.53
C ARG A 167 2.74 0.18 15.76
N ALA A 168 1.74 -0.41 16.39
CA ALA A 168 0.42 -0.55 15.77
C ALA A 168 -0.34 0.77 15.81
N TYR A 169 -0.88 1.18 14.67
CA TYR A 169 -1.80 2.32 14.53
C TYR A 169 -3.27 1.92 14.59
N ALA A 170 -3.56 0.67 14.29
CA ALA A 170 -4.90 0.10 14.39
C ALA A 170 -4.84 -1.37 14.81
N ARG A 171 -5.92 -1.81 15.47
CA ARG A 171 -6.09 -3.21 15.88
C ARG A 171 -7.47 -3.71 15.47
N TYR A 172 -7.55 -4.97 15.18
CA TYR A 172 -8.84 -5.64 14.95
C TYR A 172 -9.68 -5.65 16.22
N THR A 173 -11.01 -5.51 16.07
CA THR A 173 -11.95 -5.53 17.20
C THR A 173 -13.02 -6.60 17.05
N SER A 174 -13.02 -7.33 15.95
CA SER A 174 -13.87 -8.48 15.68
C SER A 174 -13.02 -9.63 15.16
N GLU A 175 -13.63 -10.75 14.92
CA GLU A 175 -13.06 -12.02 14.50
C GLU A 175 -12.17 -12.65 15.60
N TYR A 176 -11.68 -13.87 15.33
CA TYR A 176 -10.84 -14.62 16.27
C TYR A 176 -9.48 -13.95 16.56
N TYR A 177 -9.04 -13.04 15.71
CA TYR A 177 -7.83 -12.24 15.87
C TYR A 177 -8.09 -10.84 16.47
N ALA A 178 -9.22 -10.65 17.16
CA ALA A 178 -9.49 -9.40 17.86
C ALA A 178 -8.37 -9.06 18.87
N GLY A 179 -7.89 -7.81 18.85
CA GLY A 179 -6.76 -7.34 19.62
C GLY A 179 -5.42 -7.35 18.86
N GLU A 180 -5.30 -8.12 17.79
CA GLU A 180 -4.08 -8.17 17.00
C GLU A 180 -3.89 -6.91 16.14
N PRO A 181 -2.62 -6.52 15.84
CA PRO A 181 -2.33 -5.39 15.00
C PRO A 181 -2.84 -5.57 13.57
N ALA A 182 -3.41 -4.50 13.01
CA ALA A 182 -3.92 -4.43 11.65
C ALA A 182 -3.15 -3.42 10.78
N ALA A 183 -2.55 -2.38 11.39
CA ALA A 183 -1.75 -1.35 10.74
C ALA A 183 -0.77 -0.72 11.75
#